data_c87d6de4e226b6a045231ffc0a7f38e4
#
_entry.id   c87d6de4e226b6a045231ffc0a7f38e4
#
_cell.length_a   1.000
_cell.length_b   1.000
_cell.length_c   1.000
_cell.angle_alpha   90.00
_cell.angle_beta   90.00
_cell.angle_gamma   90.00
#
_symmetry.space_group_name_H-M   'P 1'
#
loop_
_entity.id
_entity.type
_entity.pdbx_description
1 polymer ?
#
loop_
_entity_poly.entity_id
_entity_poly.type
_entity_poly.pdbx_seq_one_letter_code
_entity_poly.pdbx_strand_id
1 'polypeptide(L)'
;MLYQIYETQRTMMEPFVDFAQAAAKLYSNPLTPAGQNPLAQRVAAGYSLLYRLGKDYEKPSFGLNTVDVDGTSVAVHERIELDKPFCELRRFKRFTDDPGTLTRLKSHPVVLIVAPLSGHYATLLRDTVKTMLRDHKVYITDWKNARIVPLSEGKFDLDDYVNYVQEFIRHLQGAYGNCHVISVCQPTVPVLAAISLMASRGETTPLSMTMMGGPIDARKSPTAVNNLAMNKS
;
A
#
# COMPACT_ATOMS: atom_id res chain seq x y z
N MET A 1 0.05 25.66 -6.28
CA MET A 1 -0.63 26.71 -5.46
C MET A 1 -1.65 26.11 -4.48
N LEU A 2 -2.71 25.44 -4.92
CA LEU A 2 -3.73 24.88 -3.99
C LEU A 2 -3.16 23.92 -2.94
N TYR A 3 -2.24 23.05 -3.34
CA TYR A 3 -1.59 22.11 -2.42
C TYR A 3 -0.74 22.81 -1.36
N GLN A 4 0.02 23.84 -1.72
CA GLN A 4 0.81 24.62 -0.77
C GLN A 4 -0.07 25.35 0.23
N ILE A 5 -1.21 25.91 -0.21
CA ILE A 5 -2.20 26.53 0.68
C ILE A 5 -2.76 25.51 1.66
N TYR A 6 -3.11 24.32 1.16
CA TYR A 6 -3.61 23.21 2.00
C TYR A 6 -2.58 22.79 3.06
N GLU A 7 -1.31 22.58 2.67
CA GLU A 7 -0.23 22.23 3.61
C GLU A 7 0.03 23.32 4.65
N THR A 8 0.02 24.59 4.24
CA THR A 8 0.17 25.72 5.18
C THR A 8 -0.98 25.75 6.18
N GLN A 9 -2.22 25.59 5.72
CA GLN A 9 -3.38 25.52 6.61
C GLN A 9 -3.29 24.34 7.57
N ARG A 10 -2.84 23.19 7.09
CA ARG A 10 -2.67 21.99 7.88
C ARG A 10 -1.63 22.17 8.98
N THR A 11 -0.45 22.70 8.66
CA THR A 11 0.60 22.99 9.64
C THR A 11 0.13 23.99 10.71
N MET A 12 -0.65 24.99 10.32
CA MET A 12 -1.27 25.92 11.27
C MET A 12 -2.31 25.24 12.18
N MET A 13 -2.92 24.16 11.73
CA MET A 13 -3.93 23.41 12.50
C MET A 13 -3.31 22.38 13.45
N GLU A 14 -2.06 21.97 13.28
CA GLU A 14 -1.40 20.96 14.12
C GLU A 14 -1.56 21.19 15.64
N PRO A 15 -1.35 22.40 16.20
CA PRO A 15 -1.54 22.62 17.63
C PRO A 15 -2.98 22.39 18.11
N PHE A 16 -3.96 22.65 17.21
CA PHE A 16 -5.38 22.43 17.52
C PHE A 16 -5.80 20.97 17.44
N VAL A 17 -5.06 20.16 16.71
CA VAL A 17 -5.33 18.70 16.55
C VAL A 17 -5.13 17.97 17.87
N ASP A 18 -4.04 18.26 18.59
CA ASP A 18 -3.74 17.65 19.89
C ASP A 18 -4.75 18.11 20.95
N PHE A 19 -5.10 19.39 20.95
CA PHE A 19 -6.16 19.92 21.80
C PHE A 19 -7.51 19.23 21.50
N ALA A 20 -7.86 19.07 20.23
CA ALA A 20 -9.09 18.39 19.82
C ALA A 20 -9.12 16.93 20.27
N GLN A 21 -7.99 16.23 20.25
CA GLN A 21 -7.89 14.87 20.79
C GLN A 21 -8.15 14.82 22.28
N ALA A 22 -7.51 15.71 23.04
CA ALA A 22 -7.68 15.79 24.49
C ALA A 22 -9.14 16.11 24.85
N ALA A 23 -9.74 17.10 24.19
CA ALA A 23 -11.13 17.47 24.36
C ALA A 23 -12.09 16.33 24.00
N ALA A 24 -11.87 15.64 22.87
CA ALA A 24 -12.68 14.48 22.46
C ALA A 24 -12.65 13.39 23.55
N LYS A 25 -11.47 13.06 24.09
CA LYS A 25 -11.31 12.07 25.18
C LYS A 25 -12.04 12.49 26.46
N LEU A 26 -11.96 13.76 26.83
CA LEU A 26 -12.63 14.30 28.00
C LEU A 26 -14.15 14.16 27.92
N TYR A 27 -14.73 14.61 26.79
CA TYR A 27 -16.17 14.63 26.58
C TYR A 27 -16.75 13.25 26.21
N SER A 28 -15.93 12.28 25.77
CA SER A 28 -16.37 10.91 25.48
C SER A 28 -16.20 9.95 26.68
N ASN A 29 -15.61 10.40 27.79
CA ASN A 29 -15.37 9.54 28.95
C ASN A 29 -16.68 9.29 29.71
N PRO A 30 -17.22 8.03 29.73
CA PRO A 30 -18.49 7.72 30.38
C PRO A 30 -18.44 7.85 31.92
N LEU A 31 -17.24 7.92 32.49
CA LEU A 31 -17.04 8.02 33.95
C LEU A 31 -17.11 9.49 34.42
N THR A 32 -17.24 10.46 33.51
CA THR A 32 -17.36 11.87 33.86
C THR A 32 -18.81 12.34 33.66
N PRO A 33 -19.30 13.26 34.52
CA PRO A 33 -20.64 13.85 34.33
C PRO A 33 -20.82 14.52 32.96
N ALA A 34 -19.72 15.05 32.40
CA ALA A 34 -19.71 15.65 31.07
C ALA A 34 -19.98 14.60 29.97
N GLY A 35 -19.40 13.41 30.08
CA GLY A 35 -19.54 12.34 29.07
C GLY A 35 -20.91 11.67 29.03
N GLN A 36 -21.73 11.86 30.05
CA GLN A 36 -23.10 11.31 30.12
C GLN A 36 -24.15 12.20 29.45
N ASN A 37 -23.79 13.43 29.07
CA ASN A 37 -24.72 14.35 28.43
C ASN A 37 -24.72 14.14 26.91
N PRO A 38 -25.90 13.98 26.25
CA PRO A 38 -26.00 13.84 24.80
C PRO A 38 -25.38 15.00 24.01
N LEU A 39 -25.40 16.22 24.54
CA LEU A 39 -24.74 17.38 23.94
C LEU A 39 -23.21 17.23 23.98
N ALA A 40 -22.66 16.74 25.07
CA ALA A 40 -21.22 16.48 25.21
C ALA A 40 -20.73 15.40 24.23
N GLN A 41 -21.54 14.38 23.94
CA GLN A 41 -21.21 13.38 22.96
C GLN A 41 -21.14 13.97 21.53
N ARG A 42 -22.02 14.91 21.18
CA ARG A 42 -21.94 15.64 19.91
C ARG A 42 -20.70 16.53 19.82
N VAL A 43 -20.37 17.20 20.90
CA VAL A 43 -19.13 18.01 21.02
C VAL A 43 -17.90 17.12 20.86
N ALA A 44 -17.86 15.96 21.54
CA ALA A 44 -16.79 14.96 21.40
C ALA A 44 -16.65 14.47 19.97
N ALA A 45 -17.77 14.21 19.28
CA ALA A 45 -17.75 13.81 17.87
C ALA A 45 -17.19 14.92 16.96
N GLY A 46 -17.52 16.19 17.21
CA GLY A 46 -16.94 17.33 16.50
C GLY A 46 -15.43 17.45 16.69
N TYR A 47 -14.95 17.34 17.92
CA TYR A 47 -13.50 17.33 18.22
C TYR A 47 -12.80 16.10 17.62
N SER A 48 -13.44 14.93 17.65
CA SER A 48 -12.91 13.71 17.00
C SER A 48 -12.78 13.90 15.49
N LEU A 49 -13.72 14.58 14.85
CA LEU A 49 -13.66 14.91 13.42
C LEU A 49 -12.48 15.85 13.12
N LEU A 50 -12.34 16.95 13.90
CA LEU A 50 -11.22 17.88 13.75
C LEU A 50 -9.86 17.18 13.92
N TYR A 51 -9.75 16.32 14.94
CA TYR A 51 -8.56 15.52 15.16
C TYR A 51 -8.24 14.63 13.94
N ARG A 52 -9.24 13.92 13.39
CA ARG A 52 -9.05 13.05 12.23
C ARG A 52 -8.67 13.80 10.96
N LEU A 53 -9.16 15.02 10.78
CA LEU A 53 -8.84 15.87 9.62
C LEU A 53 -7.40 16.41 9.66
N GLY A 54 -6.86 16.67 10.85
CA GLY A 54 -5.52 17.21 11.03
C GLY A 54 -4.43 16.16 11.32
N LYS A 55 -4.82 14.94 11.71
CA LYS A 55 -3.87 13.89 12.13
C LYS A 55 -3.07 13.35 10.96
N ASP A 56 -1.76 13.23 11.15
CA ASP A 56 -0.92 12.37 10.33
C ASP A 56 -1.10 10.91 10.77
N TYR A 57 -1.43 10.07 9.81
CA TYR A 57 -1.55 8.64 10.05
C TYR A 57 -0.20 7.99 9.80
N GLU A 58 0.40 7.48 10.86
CA GLU A 58 1.61 6.68 10.75
C GLU A 58 1.34 5.41 9.92
N LYS A 59 2.36 5.02 9.16
CA LYS A 59 2.31 3.78 8.39
C LYS A 59 2.29 2.58 9.33
N PRO A 60 1.26 1.72 9.28
CA PRO A 60 1.25 0.51 10.09
C PRO A 60 2.36 -0.45 9.65
N SER A 61 2.92 -1.22 10.59
CA SER A 61 3.81 -2.33 10.24
C SER A 61 3.03 -3.50 9.63
N PHE A 62 3.67 -4.31 8.78
CA PHE A 62 3.07 -5.57 8.34
C PHE A 62 2.90 -6.55 9.51
N GLY A 63 3.84 -6.59 10.46
CA GLY A 63 3.73 -7.41 11.68
C GLY A 63 3.64 -8.91 11.38
N LEU A 64 4.20 -9.35 10.25
CA LEU A 64 4.22 -10.75 9.84
C LEU A 64 5.53 -11.39 10.31
N ASN A 65 5.50 -11.99 11.50
CA ASN A 65 6.69 -12.60 12.10
C ASN A 65 6.79 -14.10 11.81
N THR A 66 5.66 -14.75 11.55
CA THR A 66 5.58 -16.18 11.24
C THR A 66 4.48 -16.47 10.22
N VAL A 67 4.63 -17.58 9.51
CA VAL A 67 3.61 -18.13 8.61
C VAL A 67 3.60 -19.64 8.74
N ASP A 68 2.43 -20.24 8.61
CA ASP A 68 2.29 -21.70 8.50
C ASP A 68 2.59 -22.14 7.05
N VAL A 69 3.49 -23.11 6.92
CA VAL A 69 3.81 -23.78 5.66
C VAL A 69 3.63 -25.28 5.86
N ASP A 70 2.55 -25.83 5.36
CA ASP A 70 2.20 -27.26 5.48
C ASP A 70 2.23 -27.76 6.93
N GLY A 71 1.66 -27.00 7.87
CA GLY A 71 1.63 -27.34 9.29
C GLY A 71 2.90 -27.01 10.07
N THR A 72 3.92 -26.43 9.42
CA THR A 72 5.16 -25.99 10.07
C THR A 72 5.17 -24.47 10.21
N SER A 73 5.35 -23.97 11.44
CA SER A 73 5.52 -22.54 11.68
C SER A 73 6.91 -22.09 11.23
N VAL A 74 6.95 -21.18 10.27
CA VAL A 74 8.18 -20.66 9.65
C VAL A 74 8.33 -19.20 9.98
N ALA A 75 9.52 -18.79 10.42
CA ALA A 75 9.83 -17.38 10.70
C ALA A 75 9.84 -16.54 9.42
N VAL A 76 9.32 -15.30 9.52
CA VAL A 76 9.27 -14.33 8.42
C VAL A 76 10.01 -13.08 8.81
N HIS A 77 10.92 -12.65 7.94
CA HIS A 77 11.63 -11.38 8.08
C HIS A 77 11.32 -10.48 6.90
N GLU A 78 10.80 -9.30 7.20
CA GLU A 78 10.57 -8.24 6.23
C GLU A 78 11.87 -7.48 5.98
N ARG A 79 12.18 -7.20 4.71
CA ARG A 79 13.32 -6.37 4.32
C ARG A 79 13.03 -5.59 3.04
N ILE A 80 13.72 -4.47 2.88
CA ILE A 80 13.75 -3.72 1.64
C ILE A 80 14.72 -4.42 0.69
N GLU A 81 14.24 -4.79 -0.50
CA GLU A 81 15.06 -5.41 -1.56
C GLU A 81 15.57 -4.38 -2.54
N LEU A 82 14.73 -3.42 -2.94
CA LEU A 82 15.08 -2.25 -3.72
C LEU A 82 14.48 -1.01 -3.07
N ASP A 83 15.27 0.05 -2.97
CA ASP A 83 14.81 1.36 -2.48
C ASP A 83 14.89 2.38 -3.62
N LYS A 84 13.71 2.90 -4.00
CA LYS A 84 13.58 3.95 -5.03
C LYS A 84 12.95 5.20 -4.42
N PRO A 85 13.09 6.37 -5.04
CA PRO A 85 12.57 7.62 -4.50
C PRO A 85 11.10 7.56 -4.07
N PHE A 86 10.24 6.95 -4.88
CA PHE A 86 8.79 6.90 -4.66
C PHE A 86 8.26 5.56 -4.17
N CYS A 87 9.04 4.48 -4.24
CA CYS A 87 8.57 3.14 -3.90
C CYS A 87 9.71 2.24 -3.43
N GLU A 88 9.45 1.47 -2.41
CA GLU A 88 10.31 0.36 -1.99
C GLU A 88 9.75 -0.95 -2.55
N LEU A 89 10.62 -1.84 -3.00
CA LEU A 89 10.28 -3.25 -3.20
C LEU A 89 10.60 -3.99 -1.91
N ARG A 90 9.58 -4.43 -1.20
CA ARG A 90 9.75 -5.19 0.05
C ARG A 90 9.64 -6.67 -0.20
N ARG A 91 10.50 -7.42 0.48
CA ARG A 91 10.54 -8.89 0.47
C ARG A 91 10.22 -9.43 1.85
N PHE A 92 9.40 -10.49 1.89
CA PHE A 92 9.17 -11.28 3.09
C PHE A 92 9.93 -12.61 2.98
N LYS A 93 11.11 -12.66 3.59
CA LYS A 93 11.98 -13.84 3.55
C LYS A 93 11.58 -14.81 4.68
N ARG A 94 11.35 -16.06 4.33
CA ARG A 94 11.03 -17.14 5.28
C ARG A 94 12.31 -17.86 5.68
N PHE A 95 12.38 -18.28 6.96
CA PHE A 95 13.50 -18.97 7.54
C PHE A 95 13.03 -20.16 8.36
N THR A 96 13.75 -21.28 8.25
CA THR A 96 13.52 -22.49 9.02
C THR A 96 14.82 -23.25 9.15
N ASP A 97 14.98 -23.97 10.25
CA ASP A 97 16.11 -24.88 10.49
C ASP A 97 15.80 -26.30 9.99
N ASP A 98 14.54 -26.59 9.63
CA ASP A 98 14.16 -27.88 9.06
C ASP A 98 14.60 -28.00 7.59
N PRO A 99 15.50 -28.96 7.25
CA PRO A 99 16.03 -29.08 5.89
C PRO A 99 14.96 -29.43 4.85
N GLY A 100 13.94 -30.19 5.23
CA GLY A 100 12.84 -30.57 4.33
C GLY A 100 11.99 -29.38 3.95
N THR A 101 11.58 -28.58 4.94
CA THR A 101 10.84 -27.33 4.73
C THR A 101 11.70 -26.32 3.98
N LEU A 102 12.99 -26.19 4.30
CA LEU A 102 13.89 -25.29 3.58
C LEU A 102 13.97 -25.60 2.09
N THR A 103 14.04 -26.89 1.72
CA THR A 103 14.05 -27.33 0.33
C THR A 103 12.75 -26.92 -0.38
N ARG A 104 11.59 -27.12 0.27
CA ARG A 104 10.28 -26.65 -0.25
C ARG A 104 10.23 -25.14 -0.41
N LEU A 105 10.66 -24.37 0.59
CA LEU A 105 10.69 -22.90 0.50
C LEU A 105 11.55 -22.42 -0.68
N LYS A 106 12.65 -23.12 -1.00
CA LYS A 106 13.52 -22.79 -2.15
C LYS A 106 12.81 -23.03 -3.49
N SER A 107 11.97 -24.04 -3.60
CA SER A 107 11.24 -24.39 -4.84
C SER A 107 9.99 -23.53 -5.07
N HIS A 108 9.47 -22.86 -4.03
CA HIS A 108 8.26 -22.06 -4.16
C HIS A 108 8.41 -20.94 -5.22
N PRO A 109 7.37 -20.72 -6.05
CA PRO A 109 7.37 -19.66 -7.06
C PRO A 109 7.45 -18.27 -6.43
N VAL A 110 7.78 -17.30 -7.27
CA VAL A 110 7.90 -15.89 -6.85
C VAL A 110 6.67 -15.13 -7.29
N VAL A 111 6.11 -14.32 -6.39
CA VAL A 111 5.01 -13.41 -6.68
C VAL A 111 5.38 -11.97 -6.31
N LEU A 112 5.13 -11.06 -7.25
CA LEU A 112 5.13 -9.62 -7.05
C LEU A 112 3.69 -9.16 -6.83
N ILE A 113 3.41 -8.61 -5.67
CA ILE A 113 2.14 -7.95 -5.37
C ILE A 113 2.33 -6.44 -5.59
N VAL A 114 1.55 -5.87 -6.50
CA VAL A 114 1.55 -4.43 -6.75
C VAL A 114 0.42 -3.80 -5.97
N ALA A 115 0.77 -3.10 -4.90
CA ALA A 115 -0.17 -2.45 -4.00
C ALA A 115 -0.69 -1.11 -4.58
N PRO A 116 -1.90 -0.66 -4.22
CA PRO A 116 -2.41 0.65 -4.60
C PRO A 116 -1.49 1.79 -4.15
N LEU A 117 -1.28 2.76 -5.04
CA LEU A 117 -0.58 4.01 -4.75
C LEU A 117 -1.47 4.98 -3.95
N SER A 118 -2.78 4.96 -4.23
CA SER A 118 -3.73 5.97 -3.77
C SER A 118 -4.34 5.65 -2.41
N GLY A 119 -4.13 6.55 -1.43
CA GLY A 119 -4.92 6.65 -0.21
C GLY A 119 -4.67 5.56 0.86
N HIS A 120 -3.80 4.59 0.61
CA HIS A 120 -3.53 3.48 1.51
C HIS A 120 -2.06 3.10 1.50
N TYR A 121 -1.59 2.58 2.63
CA TYR A 121 -0.29 1.92 2.68
C TYR A 121 -0.39 0.47 2.15
N ALA A 122 0.73 -0.08 1.70
CA ALA A 122 0.81 -1.47 1.22
C ALA A 122 0.34 -2.49 2.27
N THR A 123 0.38 -2.13 3.55
CA THR A 123 -0.14 -2.93 4.67
C THR A 123 -1.65 -3.21 4.62
N LEU A 124 -2.40 -2.52 3.77
CA LEU A 124 -3.77 -2.90 3.42
C LEU A 124 -3.84 -4.35 2.88
N LEU A 125 -2.79 -4.79 2.19
CA LEU A 125 -2.70 -6.14 1.61
C LEU A 125 -1.97 -7.14 2.53
N ARG A 126 -1.87 -6.86 3.84
CA ARG A 126 -1.24 -7.74 4.84
C ARG A 126 -1.73 -9.18 4.75
N ASP A 127 -3.04 -9.37 4.70
CA ASP A 127 -3.62 -10.71 4.68
C ASP A 127 -3.37 -11.42 3.34
N THR A 128 -3.34 -10.68 2.23
CA THR A 128 -2.92 -11.20 0.92
C THR A 128 -1.47 -11.67 0.97
N VAL A 129 -0.56 -10.85 1.51
CA VAL A 129 0.84 -11.22 1.71
C VAL A 129 0.95 -12.47 2.59
N LYS A 130 0.25 -12.50 3.73
CA LYS A 130 0.24 -13.64 4.66
C LYS A 130 -0.23 -14.92 3.99
N THR A 131 -1.29 -14.84 3.19
CA THR A 131 -1.84 -15.99 2.46
C THR A 131 -0.85 -16.49 1.43
N MET A 132 -0.29 -15.60 0.61
CA MET A 132 0.69 -15.97 -0.42
C MET A 132 2.00 -16.51 0.16
N LEU A 133 2.39 -16.09 1.36
CA LEU A 133 3.60 -16.57 2.03
C LEU A 133 3.57 -18.07 2.39
N ARG A 134 2.41 -18.71 2.35
CA ARG A 134 2.30 -20.15 2.63
C ARG A 134 3.02 -21.00 1.58
N ASP A 135 2.94 -20.55 0.31
CA ASP A 135 3.41 -21.33 -0.85
C ASP A 135 4.18 -20.50 -1.90
N HIS A 136 4.45 -19.21 -1.65
CA HIS A 136 5.18 -18.32 -2.57
C HIS A 136 6.31 -17.55 -1.86
N LYS A 137 7.33 -17.16 -2.61
CA LYS A 137 8.26 -16.09 -2.26
C LYS A 137 7.58 -14.77 -2.58
N VAL A 138 7.28 -13.95 -1.57
CA VAL A 138 6.44 -12.76 -1.73
C VAL A 138 7.26 -11.49 -1.72
N TYR A 139 7.01 -10.67 -2.74
CA TYR A 139 7.45 -9.29 -2.87
C TYR A 139 6.24 -8.36 -2.99
N ILE A 140 6.34 -7.16 -2.46
CA ILE A 140 5.28 -6.15 -2.56
C ILE A 140 5.86 -4.76 -2.82
N THR A 141 5.18 -3.99 -3.67
CA THR A 141 5.49 -2.56 -3.81
C THR A 141 4.97 -1.80 -2.61
N ASP A 142 5.80 -0.98 -2.01
CA ASP A 142 5.47 -0.17 -0.85
C ASP A 142 5.73 1.30 -1.17
N TRP A 143 4.67 1.99 -1.57
CA TRP A 143 4.72 3.37 -2.02
C TRP A 143 5.02 4.30 -0.86
N LYS A 144 6.01 5.17 -1.06
CA LYS A 144 6.38 6.22 -0.10
C LYS A 144 5.34 7.34 -0.14
N ASN A 145 5.22 8.05 0.98
CA ASN A 145 4.41 9.26 1.00
C ASN A 145 5.06 10.33 0.13
N ALA A 146 4.43 10.65 -1.01
CA ALA A 146 4.97 11.59 -1.98
C ALA A 146 5.23 13.00 -1.40
N ARG A 147 4.58 13.35 -0.28
CA ARG A 147 4.81 14.64 0.42
C ARG A 147 6.23 14.76 0.99
N ILE A 148 6.87 13.64 1.35
CA ILE A 148 8.21 13.63 1.94
C ILE A 148 9.30 13.32 0.91
N VAL A 149 8.95 13.01 -0.34
CA VAL A 149 9.92 12.82 -1.42
C VAL A 149 10.48 14.18 -1.82
N PRO A 150 11.82 14.36 -1.81
CA PRO A 150 12.44 15.62 -2.20
C PRO A 150 12.10 16.02 -3.64
N LEU A 151 11.88 17.31 -3.89
CA LEU A 151 11.62 17.83 -5.25
C LEU A 151 12.79 17.58 -6.21
N SER A 152 13.99 17.37 -5.71
CA SER A 152 15.18 16.99 -6.49
C SER A 152 15.04 15.63 -7.18
N GLU A 153 14.17 14.74 -6.68
CA GLU A 153 13.89 13.44 -7.29
C GLU A 153 13.01 13.55 -8.55
N GLY A 154 12.53 14.76 -8.85
CA GLY A 154 11.74 15.04 -10.04
C GLY A 154 10.27 14.72 -9.90
N LYS A 155 9.61 14.55 -11.05
CA LYS A 155 8.19 14.20 -11.15
C LYS A 155 8.01 12.69 -11.07
N PHE A 156 6.82 12.27 -10.69
CA PHE A 156 6.38 10.89 -10.76
C PHE A 156 4.99 10.85 -11.40
N ASP A 157 4.91 10.31 -12.59
CA ASP A 157 3.68 10.18 -13.35
C ASP A 157 3.37 8.71 -13.72
N LEU A 158 2.43 8.50 -14.63
CA LEU A 158 2.02 7.15 -15.03
C LEU A 158 3.15 6.38 -15.72
N ASP A 159 3.96 7.07 -16.53
CA ASP A 159 5.09 6.43 -17.23
C ASP A 159 6.15 5.96 -16.22
N ASP A 160 6.41 6.75 -15.18
CA ASP A 160 7.32 6.37 -14.10
C ASP A 160 6.79 5.17 -13.31
N TYR A 161 5.47 5.14 -13.05
CA TYR A 161 4.84 3.99 -12.43
C TYR A 161 5.03 2.71 -13.26
N VAL A 162 4.74 2.80 -14.57
CA VAL A 162 4.92 1.69 -15.52
C VAL A 162 6.38 1.23 -15.52
N ASN A 163 7.33 2.17 -15.58
CA ASN A 163 8.76 1.88 -15.55
C ASN A 163 9.18 1.19 -14.24
N TYR A 164 8.69 1.61 -13.07
CA TYR A 164 8.96 0.97 -11.80
C TYR A 164 8.46 -0.47 -11.76
N VAL A 165 7.25 -0.72 -12.25
CA VAL A 165 6.68 -2.08 -12.33
C VAL A 165 7.55 -2.96 -13.23
N GLN A 166 7.94 -2.49 -14.41
CA GLN A 166 8.82 -3.23 -15.32
C GLN A 166 10.18 -3.54 -14.70
N GLU A 167 10.76 -2.57 -13.99
CA GLU A 167 12.04 -2.74 -13.31
C GLU A 167 11.95 -3.80 -12.21
N PHE A 168 10.90 -3.78 -11.39
CA PHE A 168 10.70 -4.79 -10.36
C PHE A 168 10.49 -6.19 -10.96
N ILE A 169 9.73 -6.30 -12.06
CA ILE A 169 9.57 -7.56 -12.78
C ILE A 169 10.92 -8.07 -13.28
N ARG A 170 11.71 -7.24 -13.98
CA ARG A 170 13.03 -7.61 -14.49
C ARG A 170 14.01 -8.00 -13.37
N HIS A 171 13.97 -7.29 -12.23
CA HIS A 171 14.75 -7.65 -11.06
C HIS A 171 14.43 -9.06 -10.57
N LEU A 172 13.15 -9.41 -10.45
CA LEU A 172 12.72 -10.74 -10.03
C LEU A 172 13.02 -11.82 -11.08
N GLN A 173 12.89 -11.50 -12.37
CA GLN A 173 13.27 -12.40 -13.47
C GLN A 173 14.77 -12.71 -13.43
N GLY A 174 15.61 -11.69 -13.19
CA GLY A 174 17.06 -11.88 -13.05
C GLY A 174 17.45 -12.75 -11.85
N ALA A 175 16.71 -12.63 -10.74
CA ALA A 175 17.00 -13.36 -9.51
C ALA A 175 16.43 -14.79 -9.50
N TYR A 176 15.32 -15.05 -10.21
CA TYR A 176 14.55 -16.30 -10.08
C TYR A 176 14.15 -16.94 -11.41
N GLY A 177 14.60 -16.40 -12.54
CA GLY A 177 14.20 -16.82 -13.88
C GLY A 177 12.88 -16.20 -14.35
N ASN A 178 11.83 -16.19 -13.51
CA ASN A 178 10.57 -15.48 -13.77
C ASN A 178 9.75 -15.31 -12.49
N CYS A 179 8.61 -14.62 -12.59
CA CYS A 179 7.71 -14.35 -11.47
C CYS A 179 6.24 -14.34 -11.91
N HIS A 180 5.33 -14.39 -10.94
CA HIS A 180 3.91 -14.10 -11.08
C HIS A 180 3.65 -12.66 -10.61
N VAL A 181 2.64 -11.98 -11.17
CA VAL A 181 2.25 -10.62 -10.76
C VAL A 181 0.80 -10.60 -10.34
N ILE A 182 0.54 -10.02 -9.17
CA ILE A 182 -0.81 -9.73 -8.67
C ILE A 182 -0.94 -8.22 -8.50
N SER A 183 -1.98 -7.63 -9.07
CA SER A 183 -2.32 -6.21 -8.91
C SER A 183 -3.72 -6.06 -8.35
N VAL A 184 -3.89 -5.18 -7.34
CA VAL A 184 -5.15 -5.04 -6.61
C VAL A 184 -5.66 -3.61 -6.74
N CYS A 185 -6.86 -3.43 -7.33
CA CYS A 185 -7.52 -2.14 -7.53
C CYS A 185 -6.77 -1.26 -8.56
N GLN A 186 -6.42 -0.03 -8.20
CA GLN A 186 -5.79 0.98 -9.08
C GLN A 186 -4.55 0.47 -9.85
N PRO A 187 -3.61 -0.29 -9.29
CA PRO A 187 -2.41 -0.75 -10.01
C PRO A 187 -2.68 -1.69 -11.18
N THR A 188 -3.89 -2.22 -11.33
CA THR A 188 -4.20 -3.08 -12.49
C THR A 188 -3.97 -2.38 -13.82
N VAL A 189 -4.21 -1.08 -13.90
CA VAL A 189 -3.99 -0.27 -15.11
C VAL A 189 -2.50 -0.14 -15.45
N PRO A 190 -1.62 0.40 -14.57
CA PRO A 190 -0.19 0.50 -14.88
C PRO A 190 0.48 -0.88 -15.02
N VAL A 191 0.03 -1.92 -14.32
CA VAL A 191 0.56 -3.28 -14.47
C VAL A 191 0.20 -3.86 -15.83
N LEU A 192 -1.05 -3.69 -16.29
CA LEU A 192 -1.46 -4.09 -17.64
C LEU A 192 -0.62 -3.36 -18.71
N ALA A 193 -0.45 -2.04 -18.56
CA ALA A 193 0.39 -1.25 -19.47
C ALA A 193 1.85 -1.72 -19.45
N ALA A 194 2.44 -1.93 -18.27
CA ALA A 194 3.81 -2.38 -18.11
C ALA A 194 4.08 -3.71 -18.82
N ILE A 195 3.23 -4.72 -18.58
CA ILE A 195 3.39 -6.05 -19.17
C ILE A 195 3.08 -6.03 -20.66
N SER A 196 2.09 -5.26 -21.12
CA SER A 196 1.79 -5.10 -22.54
C SER A 196 2.95 -4.45 -23.31
N LEU A 197 3.61 -3.45 -22.71
CA LEU A 197 4.81 -2.84 -23.30
C LEU A 197 6.00 -3.82 -23.34
N MET A 198 6.20 -4.63 -22.31
CA MET A 198 7.22 -5.68 -22.32
C MET A 198 6.95 -6.67 -23.46
N ALA A 199 5.70 -7.13 -23.59
CA ALA A 199 5.30 -8.04 -24.66
C ALA A 199 5.52 -7.42 -26.05
N SER A 200 5.13 -6.15 -26.26
CA SER A 200 5.30 -5.46 -27.54
C SER A 200 6.76 -5.27 -27.97
N ARG A 201 7.68 -5.25 -26.99
CA ARG A 201 9.13 -5.16 -27.21
C ARG A 201 9.80 -6.53 -27.33
N GLY A 202 9.04 -7.62 -27.30
CA GLY A 202 9.59 -8.99 -27.29
C GLY A 202 10.36 -9.36 -26.04
N GLU A 203 10.16 -8.61 -24.93
CA GLU A 203 10.77 -8.93 -23.64
C GLU A 203 10.04 -10.11 -22.99
N THR A 204 10.74 -10.83 -22.11
CA THR A 204 10.13 -11.87 -21.30
C THR A 204 9.07 -11.29 -20.39
N THR A 205 7.84 -11.76 -20.50
CA THR A 205 6.73 -11.35 -19.61
C THR A 205 6.66 -12.24 -18.38
N PRO A 206 5.99 -11.80 -17.29
CA PRO A 206 5.68 -12.65 -16.15
C PRO A 206 4.92 -13.93 -16.56
N LEU A 207 5.04 -14.99 -15.75
CA LEU A 207 4.32 -16.25 -15.95
C LEU A 207 2.80 -16.09 -15.89
N SER A 208 2.33 -15.16 -15.08
CA SER A 208 0.92 -14.80 -15.00
C SER A 208 0.76 -13.36 -14.53
N MET A 209 -0.38 -12.76 -14.89
CA MET A 209 -0.84 -11.47 -14.41
C MET A 209 -2.25 -11.63 -13.87
N THR A 210 -2.42 -11.46 -12.55
CA THR A 210 -3.71 -11.47 -11.87
C THR A 210 -4.13 -10.04 -11.56
N MET A 211 -5.29 -9.64 -12.09
CA MET A 211 -5.85 -8.31 -11.89
C MET A 211 -7.11 -8.41 -11.04
N MET A 212 -7.11 -7.77 -9.87
CA MET A 212 -8.18 -7.86 -8.88
C MET A 212 -8.92 -6.53 -8.76
N GLY A 213 -10.15 -6.47 -9.26
CA GLY A 213 -11.07 -5.34 -9.05
C GLY A 213 -10.59 -4.00 -9.59
N GLY A 214 -9.90 -3.98 -10.73
CA GLY A 214 -9.30 -2.78 -11.27
C GLY A 214 -10.14 -2.06 -12.32
N PRO A 215 -10.05 -0.70 -12.40
CA PRO A 215 -10.81 0.11 -13.33
C PRO A 215 -10.14 0.17 -14.71
N ILE A 216 -10.07 -0.95 -15.43
CA ILE A 216 -9.39 -1.05 -16.74
C ILE A 216 -10.04 -0.14 -17.78
N ASP A 217 -11.38 -0.11 -17.84
CA ASP A 217 -12.13 0.82 -18.68
C ASP A 217 -13.22 1.51 -17.85
N ALA A 218 -12.91 2.70 -17.34
CA ALA A 218 -13.81 3.49 -16.51
C ALA A 218 -15.09 3.95 -17.24
N ARG A 219 -15.15 3.81 -18.57
CA ARG A 219 -16.37 4.09 -19.37
C ARG A 219 -17.39 2.95 -19.21
N LYS A 220 -16.93 1.76 -18.84
CA LYS A 220 -17.77 0.59 -18.59
C LYS A 220 -18.08 0.54 -17.10
N SER A 221 -19.31 0.81 -16.69
CA SER A 221 -19.73 0.88 -15.28
C SER A 221 -19.00 1.97 -14.46
N PRO A 222 -19.12 3.25 -14.83
CA PRO A 222 -18.45 4.33 -14.14
C PRO A 222 -18.93 4.44 -12.69
N THR A 223 -17.99 4.62 -11.76
CA THR A 223 -18.30 4.88 -10.35
C THR A 223 -18.69 6.34 -10.12
N ALA A 224 -19.25 6.65 -8.95
CA ALA A 224 -19.53 8.04 -8.56
C ALA A 224 -18.28 8.94 -8.62
N VAL A 225 -17.09 8.38 -8.30
CA VAL A 225 -15.81 9.10 -8.39
C VAL A 225 -15.43 9.39 -9.84
N ASN A 226 -15.63 8.44 -10.76
CA ASN A 226 -15.38 8.67 -12.19
C ASN A 226 -16.30 9.78 -12.73
N ASN A 227 -17.59 9.75 -12.39
CA ASN A 227 -18.54 10.77 -12.80
C ASN A 227 -18.19 12.14 -12.20
N LEU A 228 -17.74 12.20 -10.96
CA LEU A 228 -17.28 13.43 -10.32
C LEU A 228 -16.07 14.04 -11.05
N ALA A 229 -15.11 13.22 -11.42
CA ALA A 229 -13.92 13.66 -12.15
C ALA A 229 -14.28 14.22 -13.53
N MET A 230 -15.19 13.58 -14.25
CA MET A 230 -15.66 14.05 -15.58
C MET A 230 -16.47 15.35 -15.51
N ASN A 231 -17.18 15.62 -14.43
CA ASN A 231 -18.06 16.79 -14.29
C ASN A 231 -17.34 18.02 -13.69
N LYS A 232 -16.09 17.91 -13.27
CA LYS A 232 -15.32 19.02 -12.66
C LYS A 232 -14.07 19.42 -13.44
N SER A 233 -13.92 18.93 -14.68
CA SER A 233 -12.84 19.34 -15.57
C SER A 233 -13.19 20.62 -16.31
#